data_927cce938141158368b0b9239c3daa93
#
_entry.id   927cce938141158368b0b9239c3daa93
#
_cell.length_a   1.000
_cell.length_b   1.000
_cell.length_c   1.000
_cell.angle_alpha   90.00
_cell.angle_beta   90.00
_cell.angle_gamma   90.00
#
_symmetry.space_group_name_H-M   'P 1'
#
loop_
_entity.id
_entity.type
_entity.pdbx_description
1 polymer ?
#
loop_
_entity_poly.entity_id
_entity_poly.type
_entity_poly.pdbx_seq_one_letter_code
_entity_poly.pdbx_strand_id
1 'polypeptide(L)'
;HFANSIKQYRPLYIGETFSVTCKLGNLIAHDKGQAFEVLSYVAVDGKRIWEDTSIYLYKGKEGIGSVLEWEQLVLQENCIKESWSLYQNLGFEFALASGDFNPIHLHPLTAKVFGFERHIIHGMWGAGKILALLEKRVPQAFEFTVLFKTPIYLPASVIFRHEKTEEGFNFDVVDHTQEKPHLKGYLKVLENS
;
A
#
# COMPACT_ATOMS: atom_id res chain seq x y z
N HIS A 1 9.37 1.47 1.02
CA HIS A 1 8.32 0.65 0.42
C HIS A 1 7.89 1.31 -0.89
N PHE A 2 7.88 0.55 -1.98
CA PHE A 2 7.60 1.06 -3.33
C PHE A 2 6.22 0.62 -3.83
N ALA A 3 5.86 -0.64 -3.58
CA ALA A 3 4.58 -1.20 -3.93
C ALA A 3 4.19 -2.34 -2.99
N ASN A 4 2.91 -2.64 -2.93
CA ASN A 4 2.38 -3.78 -2.20
C ASN A 4 1.21 -4.36 -2.98
N SER A 5 1.17 -5.68 -3.10
CA SER A 5 0.06 -6.43 -3.70
C SER A 5 -0.38 -7.53 -2.75
N ILE A 6 -1.64 -7.53 -2.37
CA ILE A 6 -2.27 -8.49 -1.49
C ILE A 6 -3.31 -9.28 -2.28
N LYS A 7 -3.26 -10.63 -2.19
CA LYS A 7 -4.34 -11.50 -2.64
C LYS A 7 -4.93 -12.22 -1.44
N GLN A 8 -6.20 -11.97 -1.19
CA GLN A 8 -6.98 -12.70 -0.21
C GLN A 8 -7.93 -13.65 -0.95
N TYR A 9 -7.81 -14.94 -0.70
CA TYR A 9 -8.66 -15.96 -1.30
C TYR A 9 -9.91 -16.24 -0.46
N ARG A 10 -9.80 -16.05 0.86
CA ARG A 10 -10.89 -16.03 1.83
C ARG A 10 -10.49 -15.26 3.09
N PRO A 11 -11.43 -14.82 3.91
CA PRO A 11 -11.12 -14.25 5.22
C PRO A 11 -10.39 -15.25 6.13
N LEU A 12 -9.54 -14.71 7.01
CA LEU A 12 -9.01 -15.42 8.18
C LEU A 12 -9.96 -15.16 9.35
N TYR A 13 -10.46 -16.22 9.98
CA TYR A 13 -11.41 -16.10 11.07
C TYR A 13 -10.72 -16.17 12.44
N ILE A 14 -11.31 -15.49 13.41
CA ILE A 14 -10.82 -15.53 14.81
C ILE A 14 -10.88 -16.99 15.32
N GLY A 15 -9.77 -17.45 15.89
CA GLY A 15 -9.64 -18.83 16.40
C GLY A 15 -9.02 -19.81 15.41
N GLU A 16 -8.80 -19.44 14.14
CA GLU A 16 -8.07 -20.29 13.20
C GLU A 16 -6.56 -20.31 13.55
N THR A 17 -5.98 -21.50 13.43
CA THR A 17 -4.53 -21.67 13.48
C THR A 17 -3.98 -21.58 12.06
N PHE A 18 -2.97 -20.76 11.87
CA PHE A 18 -2.37 -20.55 10.55
C PHE A 18 -0.85 -20.58 10.62
N SER A 19 -0.23 -20.88 9.50
CA SER A 19 1.20 -20.72 9.27
C SER A 19 1.48 -19.49 8.44
N VAL A 20 2.59 -18.80 8.75
CA VAL A 20 3.12 -17.70 7.95
C VAL A 20 4.47 -18.10 7.39
N THR A 21 4.66 -17.92 6.10
CA THR A 21 5.95 -18.11 5.42
C THR A 21 6.34 -16.79 4.79
N CYS A 22 7.57 -16.35 5.02
CA CYS A 22 8.15 -15.16 4.40
C CYS A 22 9.47 -15.52 3.72
N LYS A 23 9.68 -15.01 2.50
CA LYS A 23 10.91 -15.22 1.73
C LYS A 23 11.22 -14.04 0.83
N LEU A 24 12.50 -13.92 0.43
CA LEU A 24 12.89 -12.99 -0.63
C LEU A 24 12.43 -13.55 -1.98
N GLY A 25 11.94 -12.65 -2.83
CA GLY A 25 11.57 -12.92 -4.20
C GLY A 25 12.64 -12.42 -5.19
N ASN A 26 12.19 -11.86 -6.31
CA ASN A 26 13.05 -11.43 -7.39
C ASN A 26 13.75 -10.09 -7.11
N LEU A 27 14.88 -9.88 -7.76
CA LEU A 27 15.48 -8.57 -7.93
C LEU A 27 14.82 -7.87 -9.12
N ILE A 28 14.58 -6.57 -8.98
CA ILE A 28 13.87 -5.76 -9.95
C ILE A 28 14.74 -4.56 -10.30
N ALA A 29 15.00 -4.37 -11.59
CA ALA A 29 15.72 -3.22 -12.09
C ALA A 29 14.86 -1.96 -11.92
N HIS A 30 15.45 -0.89 -11.36
CA HIS A 30 14.81 0.40 -11.20
C HIS A 30 15.85 1.50 -11.45
N ASP A 31 15.45 2.58 -12.13
CA ASP A 31 16.31 3.72 -12.48
C ASP A 31 16.90 4.46 -11.27
N LYS A 32 16.24 4.39 -10.12
CA LYS A 32 16.64 5.03 -8.86
C LYS A 32 17.40 4.12 -7.90
N GLY A 33 17.63 2.85 -8.27
CA GLY A 33 18.32 1.90 -7.42
C GLY A 33 17.89 0.45 -7.61
N GLN A 34 18.19 -0.40 -6.63
CA GLN A 34 17.81 -1.80 -6.63
C GLN A 34 16.47 -2.01 -5.93
N ALA A 35 15.46 -2.49 -6.65
CA ALA A 35 14.24 -2.98 -6.01
C ALA A 35 14.30 -4.50 -5.82
N PHE A 36 13.55 -5.00 -4.84
CA PHE A 36 13.45 -6.43 -4.52
C PHE A 36 12.09 -6.75 -3.89
N GLU A 37 11.67 -7.98 -4.08
CA GLU A 37 10.42 -8.50 -3.53
C GLU A 37 10.64 -9.16 -2.16
N VAL A 38 9.66 -8.97 -1.28
CA VAL A 38 9.43 -9.78 -0.08
C VAL A 38 8.07 -10.45 -0.23
N LEU A 39 8.04 -11.77 -0.23
CA LEU A 39 6.85 -12.57 -0.44
C LEU A 39 6.40 -13.16 0.89
N SER A 40 5.13 -12.96 1.25
CA SER A 40 4.55 -13.53 2.47
C SER A 40 3.29 -14.33 2.12
N TYR A 41 3.12 -15.46 2.80
CA TYR A 41 1.99 -16.37 2.58
C TYR A 41 1.38 -16.78 3.90
N VAL A 42 0.06 -16.79 3.98
CA VAL A 42 -0.69 -17.35 5.10
C VAL A 42 -1.44 -18.59 4.64
N ALA A 43 -1.28 -19.69 5.37
CA ALA A 43 -1.97 -20.95 5.09
C ALA A 43 -2.67 -21.49 6.34
N VAL A 44 -3.89 -22.00 6.15
CA VAL A 44 -4.68 -22.74 7.14
C VAL A 44 -4.84 -24.16 6.62
N ASP A 45 -4.53 -25.19 7.45
CA ASP A 45 -4.57 -26.61 7.07
C ASP A 45 -3.79 -26.92 5.78
N GLY A 46 -2.65 -26.23 5.59
CA GLY A 46 -1.81 -26.38 4.40
C GLY A 46 -2.34 -25.68 3.14
N LYS A 47 -3.55 -25.13 3.16
CA LYS A 47 -4.13 -24.40 2.04
C LYS A 47 -3.81 -22.90 2.16
N ARG A 48 -3.20 -22.33 1.12
CA ARG A 48 -2.93 -20.88 1.07
C ARG A 48 -4.24 -20.11 0.99
N ILE A 49 -4.42 -19.14 1.88
CA ILE A 49 -5.62 -18.29 1.98
C ILE A 49 -5.33 -16.82 1.76
N TRP A 50 -4.06 -16.43 1.87
CA TRP A 50 -3.64 -15.04 1.70
C TRP A 50 -2.17 -15.01 1.25
N GLU A 51 -1.84 -14.04 0.43
CA GLU A 51 -0.45 -13.78 0.03
C GLU A 51 -0.20 -12.29 -0.16
N ASP A 52 1.04 -11.89 0.04
CA ASP A 52 1.53 -10.54 -0.11
C ASP A 52 2.82 -10.53 -0.91
N THR A 53 2.93 -9.57 -1.81
CA THR A 53 4.17 -9.19 -2.47
C THR A 53 4.47 -7.74 -2.15
N SER A 54 5.41 -7.53 -1.24
CA SER A 54 5.94 -6.20 -0.92
C SER A 54 7.18 -5.91 -1.73
N ILE A 55 7.23 -4.76 -2.40
CA ILE A 55 8.39 -4.33 -3.18
C ILE A 55 9.06 -3.16 -2.46
N TYR A 56 10.34 -3.32 -2.18
CA TYR A 56 11.17 -2.31 -1.56
C TYR A 56 12.20 -1.78 -2.57
N LEU A 57 12.49 -0.49 -2.49
CA LEU A 57 13.52 0.18 -3.30
C LEU A 57 14.65 0.65 -2.40
N TYR A 58 15.84 0.12 -2.63
CA TYR A 58 17.09 0.65 -2.09
C TYR A 58 17.68 1.64 -3.10
N LYS A 59 17.68 2.92 -2.75
CA LYS A 59 18.18 4.00 -3.61
C LYS A 59 19.70 3.91 -3.76
N GLY A 60 20.18 4.13 -4.97
CA GLY A 60 21.61 4.08 -5.27
C GLY A 60 21.88 3.98 -6.76
N LYS A 61 22.85 3.12 -7.14
CA LYS A 61 23.14 2.82 -8.54
C LYS A 61 21.99 2.05 -9.18
N GLU A 62 21.89 2.14 -10.50
CA GLU A 62 20.92 1.38 -11.30
C GLU A 62 20.87 -0.09 -10.89
N GLY A 63 19.67 -0.61 -10.71
CA GLY A 63 19.44 -1.97 -10.26
C GLY A 63 19.52 -2.99 -11.39
N ILE A 64 19.68 -4.25 -11.01
CA ILE A 64 19.65 -5.42 -11.91
C ILE A 64 18.38 -6.23 -11.71
N GLY A 65 18.00 -7.03 -12.69
CA GLY A 65 16.83 -7.92 -12.63
C GLY A 65 15.78 -7.62 -13.70
N SER A 66 14.57 -8.11 -13.49
CA SER A 66 13.43 -7.83 -14.38
C SER A 66 12.97 -6.37 -14.26
N VAL A 67 12.38 -5.86 -15.32
CA VAL A 67 11.69 -4.56 -15.30
C VAL A 67 10.24 -4.82 -14.92
N LEU A 68 9.72 -4.08 -13.94
CA LEU A 68 8.31 -4.11 -13.59
C LEU A 68 7.56 -3.06 -14.42
N GLU A 69 6.66 -3.54 -15.26
CA GLU A 69 5.68 -2.69 -15.92
C GLU A 69 4.43 -2.59 -15.04
N TRP A 70 4.01 -1.36 -14.78
CA TRP A 70 2.79 -1.09 -14.02
C TRP A 70 1.74 -0.54 -14.98
N GLU A 71 0.54 -1.09 -14.88
CA GLU A 71 -0.62 -0.55 -15.55
C GLU A 71 -0.78 0.94 -15.21
N GLN A 72 -0.85 1.79 -16.22
CA GLN A 72 -1.09 3.22 -16.03
C GLN A 72 -2.56 3.45 -15.69
N LEU A 73 -2.86 3.51 -14.40
CA LEU A 73 -4.20 3.81 -13.92
C LEU A 73 -4.47 5.32 -14.06
N VAL A 74 -5.47 5.66 -14.84
CA VAL A 74 -6.00 7.02 -14.97
C VAL A 74 -7.47 6.99 -14.59
N LEU A 75 -7.82 7.72 -13.53
CA LEU A 75 -9.21 7.86 -13.09
C LEU A 75 -9.94 8.87 -13.96
N GLN A 76 -11.24 8.64 -14.21
CA GLN A 76 -12.10 9.56 -14.93
C GLN A 76 -12.37 10.82 -14.09
N GLU A 77 -12.71 11.93 -14.73
CA GLU A 77 -12.98 13.21 -14.06
C GLU A 77 -14.17 13.14 -13.08
N ASN A 78 -15.17 12.32 -13.39
CA ASN A 78 -16.36 12.11 -12.56
C ASN A 78 -16.21 11.06 -11.46
N CYS A 79 -14.98 10.62 -11.15
CA CYS A 79 -14.70 9.70 -10.06
C CYS A 79 -15.19 10.24 -8.71
N ILE A 80 -15.51 9.33 -7.78
CA ILE A 80 -15.90 9.69 -6.42
C ILE A 80 -14.69 10.23 -5.67
N LYS A 81 -14.88 11.34 -4.92
CA LYS A 81 -13.81 12.03 -4.20
C LYS A 81 -14.17 12.18 -2.71
N GLU A 82 -13.24 11.84 -1.84
CA GLU A 82 -13.35 12.02 -0.39
C GLU A 82 -12.12 12.76 0.13
N SER A 83 -12.34 13.81 0.93
CA SER A 83 -11.26 14.56 1.58
C SER A 83 -10.87 13.90 2.90
N TRP A 84 -9.56 13.69 3.11
CA TRP A 84 -9.03 13.17 4.36
C TRP A 84 -8.17 14.23 5.03
N SER A 85 -8.45 14.49 6.32
CA SER A 85 -7.59 15.31 7.19
C SER A 85 -6.72 14.41 8.04
N LEU A 86 -5.41 14.48 7.85
CA LEU A 86 -4.43 13.71 8.58
C LEU A 86 -3.78 14.61 9.63
N TYR A 87 -3.96 14.28 10.90
CA TYR A 87 -3.40 15.06 12.00
C TYR A 87 -1.97 14.63 12.34
N GLN A 88 -1.29 15.46 13.11
CA GLN A 88 0.15 15.33 13.37
C GLN A 88 0.55 14.00 14.00
N ASN A 89 -0.23 13.47 14.95
CA ASN A 89 0.13 12.27 15.71
C ASN A 89 -0.31 10.96 15.05
N LEU A 90 -0.95 11.02 13.88
CA LEU A 90 -1.51 9.83 13.20
C LEU A 90 -0.45 8.76 12.91
N GLY A 91 0.78 9.17 12.59
CA GLY A 91 1.89 8.24 12.37
C GLY A 91 2.24 7.43 13.63
N PHE A 92 2.28 8.07 14.79
CA PHE A 92 2.54 7.39 16.06
C PHE A 92 1.39 6.44 16.46
N GLU A 93 0.14 6.85 16.27
CA GLU A 93 -1.02 5.99 16.55
C GLU A 93 -1.04 4.74 15.65
N PHE A 94 -0.71 4.91 14.37
CA PHE A 94 -0.58 3.75 13.48
C PHE A 94 0.60 2.85 13.86
N ALA A 95 1.71 3.41 14.32
CA ALA A 95 2.84 2.62 14.83
C ALA A 95 2.45 1.72 16.01
N LEU A 96 1.60 2.22 16.94
CA LEU A 96 1.07 1.42 18.05
C LEU A 96 0.19 0.26 17.55
N ALA A 97 -0.57 0.46 16.48
CA ALA A 97 -1.45 -0.58 15.93
C ALA A 97 -0.70 -1.58 15.05
N SER A 98 0.28 -1.13 14.27
CA SER A 98 0.99 -1.94 13.27
C SER A 98 2.30 -2.56 13.77
N GLY A 99 2.89 -2.02 14.85
CA GLY A 99 4.22 -2.37 15.29
C GLY A 99 5.35 -1.72 14.48
N ASP A 100 5.05 -0.87 13.49
CA ASP A 100 6.06 -0.17 12.69
C ASP A 100 6.47 1.15 13.33
N PHE A 101 7.48 1.10 14.20
CA PHE A 101 8.07 2.25 14.90
C PHE A 101 9.23 2.89 14.12
N ASN A 102 9.26 2.82 12.80
CA ASN A 102 10.28 3.51 12.02
C ASN A 102 10.27 5.02 12.34
N PRO A 103 11.42 5.60 12.79
CA PRO A 103 11.49 6.98 13.27
C PRO A 103 11.00 8.06 12.30
N ILE A 104 10.98 7.76 10.99
CA ILE A 104 10.48 8.70 9.96
C ILE A 104 8.98 9.00 10.10
N HIS A 105 8.23 8.17 10.83
CA HIS A 105 6.79 8.29 11.01
C HIS A 105 6.40 8.91 12.36
N LEU A 106 7.32 8.98 13.31
CA LEU A 106 7.00 9.26 14.70
C LEU A 106 7.10 10.75 15.06
N HIS A 107 8.17 11.43 14.60
CA HIS A 107 8.42 12.80 15.01
C HIS A 107 9.19 13.57 13.93
N PRO A 108 8.93 14.91 13.77
CA PRO A 108 9.64 15.73 12.77
C PRO A 108 11.16 15.71 12.91
N LEU A 109 11.68 15.74 14.14
CA LEU A 109 13.14 15.75 14.36
C LEU A 109 13.80 14.44 13.92
N THR A 110 13.18 13.31 14.24
CA THR A 110 13.71 12.00 13.83
C THR A 110 13.64 11.83 12.31
N ALA A 111 12.54 12.26 11.69
CA ALA A 111 12.39 12.21 10.24
C ALA A 111 13.45 13.04 9.48
N LYS A 112 13.87 14.20 10.04
CA LYS A 112 14.92 15.05 9.45
C LYS A 112 16.27 14.33 9.38
N VAL A 113 16.61 13.50 10.38
CA VAL A 113 17.85 12.71 10.36
C VAL A 113 17.90 11.76 9.15
N PHE A 114 16.74 11.33 8.66
CA PHE A 114 16.60 10.47 7.48
C PHE A 114 16.32 11.23 6.17
N GLY A 115 16.50 12.58 6.18
CA GLY A 115 16.39 13.40 4.98
C GLY A 115 14.96 13.82 4.59
N PHE A 116 13.98 13.67 5.49
CA PHE A 116 12.63 14.18 5.29
C PHE A 116 12.47 15.57 5.93
N GLU A 117 11.67 16.45 5.34
CA GLU A 117 11.39 17.78 5.91
C GLU A 117 10.68 17.70 7.26
N ARG A 118 9.78 16.73 7.41
CA ARG A 118 9.05 16.38 8.63
C ARG A 118 8.59 14.92 8.56
N HIS A 119 7.99 14.40 9.60
CA HIS A 119 7.53 13.02 9.62
C HIS A 119 6.37 12.80 8.63
N ILE A 120 6.29 11.57 8.14
CA ILE A 120 5.35 11.14 7.11
C ILE A 120 4.42 10.06 7.64
N ILE A 121 3.22 9.94 7.09
CA ILE A 121 2.36 8.80 7.39
C ILE A 121 2.89 7.53 6.74
N HIS A 122 2.67 6.38 7.35
CA HIS A 122 2.96 5.08 6.77
C HIS A 122 2.16 4.88 5.48
N GLY A 123 2.79 4.36 4.44
CA GLY A 123 2.08 3.99 3.21
C GLY A 123 0.99 2.96 3.46
N MET A 124 1.28 1.97 4.32
CA MET A 124 0.32 0.93 4.70
C MET A 124 -0.89 1.45 5.50
N TRP A 125 -0.78 2.58 6.21
CA TRP A 125 -1.95 3.27 6.76
C TRP A 125 -2.92 3.69 5.65
N GLY A 126 -2.39 4.28 4.58
CA GLY A 126 -3.20 4.68 3.41
C GLY A 126 -3.87 3.48 2.75
N ALA A 127 -3.12 2.39 2.54
CA ALA A 127 -3.65 1.14 2.00
C ALA A 127 -4.79 0.57 2.86
N GLY A 128 -4.59 0.49 4.19
CA GLY A 128 -5.60 0.02 5.14
C GLY A 128 -6.83 0.93 5.19
N LYS A 129 -6.66 2.27 5.10
CA LYS A 129 -7.76 3.23 5.04
C LYS A 129 -8.61 3.06 3.79
N ILE A 130 -7.98 2.82 2.63
CA ILE A 130 -8.66 2.55 1.35
C ILE A 130 -9.48 1.25 1.46
N LEU A 131 -8.85 0.17 1.93
CA LEU A 131 -9.54 -1.12 2.11
C LEU A 131 -10.75 -0.99 3.04
N ALA A 132 -10.61 -0.29 4.17
CA ALA A 132 -11.71 -0.07 5.12
C ALA A 132 -12.89 0.71 4.51
N LEU A 133 -12.63 1.65 3.60
CA LEU A 133 -13.69 2.40 2.90
C LEU A 133 -14.38 1.57 1.82
N LEU A 134 -13.66 0.63 1.21
CA LEU A 134 -14.19 -0.25 0.17
C LEU A 134 -14.76 -1.56 0.72
N GLU A 135 -14.50 -1.92 1.99
CA GLU A 135 -14.83 -3.22 2.61
C GLU A 135 -16.26 -3.70 2.32
N LYS A 136 -17.25 -2.82 2.47
CA LYS A 136 -18.67 -3.17 2.24
C LYS A 136 -19.02 -3.41 0.76
N ARG A 137 -18.11 -3.11 -0.15
CA ARG A 137 -18.32 -3.18 -1.60
C ARG A 137 -17.45 -4.26 -2.25
N VAL A 138 -16.61 -4.93 -1.45
CA VAL A 138 -15.62 -5.90 -1.91
C VAL A 138 -16.03 -7.30 -1.47
N PRO A 139 -15.95 -8.32 -2.33
CA PRO A 139 -16.18 -9.70 -1.92
C PRO A 139 -15.06 -10.18 -1.01
N GLN A 140 -15.24 -11.35 -0.41
CA GLN A 140 -14.28 -11.95 0.51
C GLN A 140 -12.97 -12.37 -0.17
N ALA A 141 -13.00 -12.60 -1.49
CA ALA A 141 -11.83 -12.92 -2.30
C ALA A 141 -11.50 -11.73 -3.23
N PHE A 142 -10.30 -11.16 -3.09
CA PHE A 142 -9.86 -10.00 -3.86
C PHE A 142 -8.35 -9.93 -4.00
N GLU A 143 -7.91 -9.19 -5.01
CA GLU A 143 -6.54 -8.69 -5.17
C GLU A 143 -6.55 -7.18 -4.94
N PHE A 144 -5.67 -6.70 -4.08
CA PHE A 144 -5.47 -5.28 -3.79
C PHE A 144 -4.01 -4.90 -4.07
N THR A 145 -3.80 -4.00 -5.00
CA THR A 145 -2.45 -3.54 -5.35
C THR A 145 -2.34 -2.03 -5.17
N VAL A 146 -1.29 -1.58 -4.51
CA VAL A 146 -1.00 -0.17 -4.26
C VAL A 146 0.45 0.18 -4.57
N LEU A 147 0.65 1.30 -5.26
CA LEU A 147 1.93 1.94 -5.54
C LEU A 147 2.10 3.15 -4.66
N PHE A 148 3.21 3.24 -3.95
CA PHE A 148 3.60 4.39 -3.14
C PHE A 148 4.43 5.37 -3.98
N LYS A 149 3.85 6.52 -4.36
CA LYS A 149 4.48 7.48 -5.29
C LYS A 149 5.27 8.57 -4.56
N THR A 150 4.61 9.29 -3.66
CA THR A 150 5.25 10.38 -2.90
C THR A 150 4.82 10.32 -1.43
N PRO A 151 5.71 10.69 -0.49
CA PRO A 151 5.35 10.70 0.93
C PRO A 151 4.25 11.72 1.23
N ILE A 152 3.40 11.41 2.19
CA ILE A 152 2.43 12.34 2.76
C ILE A 152 3.01 12.85 4.07
N TYR A 153 3.40 14.11 4.11
CA TYR A 153 3.91 14.79 5.30
C TYR A 153 2.79 15.15 6.26
N LEU A 154 2.96 14.86 7.56
CA LEU A 154 1.97 15.17 8.57
C LEU A 154 2.21 16.55 9.23
N PRO A 155 1.13 17.33 9.55
CA PRO A 155 -0.26 17.09 9.17
C PRO A 155 -0.51 17.36 7.69
N ALA A 156 -1.60 16.80 7.12
CA ALA A 156 -1.95 16.97 5.72
C ALA A 156 -3.47 16.96 5.48
N SER A 157 -3.86 17.50 4.33
CA SER A 157 -5.15 17.25 3.70
C SER A 157 -4.90 16.62 2.34
N VAL A 158 -5.51 15.47 2.09
CA VAL A 158 -5.38 14.74 0.83
C VAL A 158 -6.76 14.34 0.32
N ILE A 159 -6.85 14.02 -0.96
CA ILE A 159 -8.09 13.59 -1.59
C ILE A 159 -7.93 12.15 -2.04
N PHE A 160 -8.76 11.28 -1.50
CA PHE A 160 -8.96 9.93 -1.99
C PHE A 160 -9.95 9.97 -3.15
N ARG A 161 -9.56 9.38 -4.28
CA ARG A 161 -10.40 9.27 -5.47
C ARG A 161 -10.55 7.81 -5.84
N HIS A 162 -11.74 7.40 -6.24
CA HIS A 162 -11.98 6.05 -6.71
C HIS A 162 -13.10 6.00 -7.73
N GLU A 163 -13.04 5.00 -8.59
CA GLU A 163 -14.08 4.67 -9.56
C GLU A 163 -14.31 3.16 -9.59
N LYS A 164 -15.55 2.77 -9.85
CA LYS A 164 -15.91 1.36 -10.04
C LYS A 164 -15.58 0.96 -11.48
N THR A 165 -14.96 -0.22 -11.62
CA THR A 165 -14.69 -0.88 -12.90
C THR A 165 -15.51 -2.18 -13.00
N GLU A 166 -15.43 -2.88 -14.14
CA GLU A 166 -16.04 -4.20 -14.28
C GLU A 166 -15.42 -5.23 -13.33
N GLU A 167 -14.10 -5.14 -13.08
CA GLU A 167 -13.36 -6.06 -12.23
C GLU A 167 -13.27 -5.65 -10.75
N GLY A 168 -13.69 -4.42 -10.40
CA GLY A 168 -13.57 -3.93 -9.02
C GLY A 168 -13.50 -2.41 -8.91
N PHE A 169 -12.36 -1.88 -8.47
CA PHE A 169 -12.15 -0.44 -8.26
C PHE A 169 -10.74 -0.01 -8.65
N ASN A 170 -10.62 1.10 -9.35
CA ASN A 170 -9.40 1.87 -9.46
C ASN A 170 -9.41 3.00 -8.44
N PHE A 171 -8.25 3.35 -7.91
CA PHE A 171 -8.15 4.42 -6.92
C PHE A 171 -6.80 5.13 -6.95
N ASP A 172 -6.81 6.35 -6.43
CA ASP A 172 -5.60 7.06 -6.03
C ASP A 172 -5.83 7.94 -4.79
N VAL A 173 -4.74 8.39 -4.19
CA VAL A 173 -4.72 9.44 -3.19
C VAL A 173 -3.79 10.53 -3.70
N VAL A 174 -4.30 11.74 -3.78
CA VAL A 174 -3.58 12.92 -4.28
C VAL A 174 -3.55 14.02 -3.24
N ASP A 175 -2.65 14.98 -3.41
CA ASP A 175 -2.64 16.18 -2.59
C ASP A 175 -3.93 17.01 -2.81
N HIS A 176 -4.12 18.04 -1.99
CA HIS A 176 -5.31 18.89 -2.06
C HIS A 176 -5.44 19.66 -3.39
N THR A 177 -4.35 19.88 -4.15
CA THR A 177 -4.37 20.46 -5.49
C THR A 177 -4.75 19.47 -6.58
N GLN A 178 -4.78 18.17 -6.27
CA GLN A 178 -5.02 17.05 -7.17
C GLN A 178 -3.93 16.84 -8.24
N GLU A 179 -2.77 17.44 -8.07
CA GLU A 179 -1.65 17.35 -9.02
C GLU A 179 -0.64 16.27 -8.63
N LYS A 180 -0.37 16.12 -7.32
CA LYS A 180 0.66 15.22 -6.82
C LYS A 180 0.09 13.91 -6.32
N PRO A 181 0.37 12.78 -6.97
CA PRO A 181 -0.08 11.48 -6.49
C PRO A 181 0.77 11.00 -5.30
N HIS A 182 0.10 10.54 -4.26
CA HIS A 182 0.70 9.89 -3.11
C HIS A 182 0.62 8.37 -3.20
N LEU A 183 -0.57 7.86 -3.52
CA LEU A 183 -0.83 6.45 -3.76
C LEU A 183 -1.61 6.29 -5.06
N LYS A 184 -1.40 5.15 -5.74
CA LYS A 184 -2.24 4.72 -6.87
C LYS A 184 -2.41 3.21 -6.80
N GLY A 185 -3.57 2.70 -7.20
CA GLY A 185 -3.76 1.27 -7.19
C GLY A 185 -5.14 0.83 -7.67
N TYR A 186 -5.34 -0.46 -7.54
CA TYR A 186 -6.61 -1.10 -7.88
C TYR A 186 -6.98 -2.16 -6.85
N LEU A 187 -8.24 -2.48 -6.83
CA LEU A 187 -8.81 -3.62 -6.15
C LEU A 187 -9.59 -4.41 -7.19
N LYS A 188 -9.22 -5.68 -7.39
CA LYS A 188 -9.91 -6.61 -8.30
C LYS A 188 -10.60 -7.71 -7.51
N VAL A 189 -11.79 -8.06 -7.94
CA VAL A 189 -12.54 -9.21 -7.42
C VAL A 189 -11.89 -10.48 -7.95
N LEU A 190 -11.58 -11.43 -7.06
CA LEU A 190 -11.15 -12.77 -7.48
C LEU A 190 -12.38 -13.65 -7.63
N GLU A 191 -12.52 -14.31 -8.78
CA GLU A 191 -13.52 -15.35 -8.95
C GLU A 191 -13.22 -16.49 -7.97
N ASN A 192 -14.26 -16.98 -7.29
CA ASN A 192 -14.13 -18.13 -6.42
C ASN A 192 -13.73 -19.37 -7.25
N SER A 193 -12.52 -19.84 -7.02
CA SER A 193 -11.99 -21.09 -7.58
C SER A 193 -12.48 -22.29 -6.77
#